data_aa654b059020db796e5546b8a2355215
#
_entry.id   aa654b059020db796e5546b8a2355215
#
_cell.length_a   1.000
_cell.length_b   1.000
_cell.length_c   1.000
_cell.angle_alpha   90.00
_cell.angle_beta   90.00
_cell.angle_gamma   90.00
#
_symmetry.space_group_name_H-M   'P 1'
#
loop_
_entity.id
_entity.type
_entity.pdbx_description
1 polymer ?
#
loop_
_entity_poly.entity_id
_entity_poly.type
_entity_poly.pdbx_seq_one_letter_code
_entity_poly.pdbx_strand_id
1 'polypeptide(L)'
;MKSVVTFVAAAIVLISSAACGPAHGASGSSVVRPPVTDAGSQATDVPETLAAATAAAQANLDRFTAGDFAGVWEHMESDVRAGITQRDFVTFYETCKKPGGPISVRGARLEAGEAIVLMKIQGVEKSRTMVYEDGNWNMQATDDFAARLGQPLPQLIAEETAAGLCTR
;
A
#
# COMPACT_ATOMS: atom_id res chain seq x y z
N MET A 1 -29.71 19.96 0.72
CA MET A 1 -30.18 19.57 -0.63
C MET A 1 -29.72 18.13 -0.83
N LYS A 2 -30.68 17.17 -0.94
CA LYS A 2 -30.37 15.74 -1.01
C LYS A 2 -30.22 15.36 -2.50
N SER A 3 -29.05 14.94 -2.94
CA SER A 3 -28.84 14.38 -4.27
C SER A 3 -28.99 12.86 -4.21
N VAL A 4 -29.96 12.36 -4.95
CA VAL A 4 -30.22 10.94 -5.15
C VAL A 4 -29.33 10.46 -6.31
N VAL A 5 -28.46 9.48 -6.07
CA VAL A 5 -27.67 8.81 -7.11
C VAL A 5 -28.36 7.50 -7.47
N THR A 6 -28.79 7.42 -8.72
CA THR A 6 -29.47 6.26 -9.32
C THR A 6 -28.44 5.25 -9.80
N PHE A 7 -28.49 4.02 -9.27
CA PHE A 7 -27.70 2.89 -9.77
C PHE A 7 -28.31 2.30 -11.03
N VAL A 8 -27.53 2.21 -12.11
CA VAL A 8 -27.86 1.44 -13.31
C VAL A 8 -27.13 0.09 -13.23
N ALA A 9 -27.90 -0.99 -13.20
CA ALA A 9 -27.38 -2.35 -13.24
C ALA A 9 -27.16 -2.77 -14.71
N ALA A 10 -25.95 -3.17 -15.06
CA ALA A 10 -25.61 -3.78 -16.35
C ALA A 10 -25.48 -5.30 -16.18
N ALA A 11 -26.32 -6.05 -16.88
CA ALA A 11 -26.29 -7.51 -16.96
C ALA A 11 -25.24 -7.95 -17.98
N ILE A 12 -24.35 -8.86 -17.60
CA ILE A 12 -23.38 -9.50 -18.51
C ILE A 12 -23.85 -10.92 -18.83
N VAL A 13 -24.01 -11.17 -20.13
CA VAL A 13 -24.40 -12.44 -20.73
C VAL A 13 -23.17 -13.35 -20.84
N LEU A 14 -23.30 -14.58 -20.32
CA LEU A 14 -22.31 -15.66 -20.49
C LEU A 14 -22.55 -16.37 -21.85
N ILE A 15 -21.53 -16.44 -22.68
CA ILE A 15 -21.51 -17.27 -23.88
C ILE A 15 -20.57 -18.45 -23.63
N SER A 16 -21.16 -19.65 -23.52
CA SER A 16 -20.44 -20.93 -23.48
C SER A 16 -20.20 -21.44 -24.89
N SER A 17 -18.98 -21.71 -25.27
CA SER A 17 -18.61 -22.40 -26.51
C SER A 17 -17.95 -23.73 -26.20
N ALA A 18 -18.66 -24.82 -26.46
CA ALA A 18 -18.15 -26.17 -26.50
C ALA A 18 -17.68 -26.50 -27.91
N ALA A 19 -16.47 -26.97 -28.08
CA ALA A 19 -15.95 -27.55 -29.31
C ALA A 19 -15.38 -28.93 -29.03
N CYS A 20 -16.06 -30.00 -29.50
CA CYS A 20 -15.54 -31.34 -29.65
C CYS A 20 -14.77 -31.47 -30.96
N GLY A 21 -13.57 -32.05 -30.94
CA GLY A 21 -12.78 -32.46 -32.10
C GLY A 21 -12.21 -33.84 -31.87
N PRO A 22 -12.14 -34.72 -32.94
CA PRO A 22 -11.92 -36.14 -32.80
C PRO A 22 -10.43 -36.55 -32.74
N ALA A 23 -10.22 -37.72 -32.16
CA ALA A 23 -8.98 -38.44 -31.96
C ALA A 23 -8.26 -38.82 -33.26
N HIS A 24 -6.92 -38.69 -33.27
CA HIS A 24 -6.01 -39.52 -34.09
C HIS A 24 -4.88 -39.99 -33.20
N GLY A 25 -4.71 -41.32 -33.16
CA GLY A 25 -3.66 -41.95 -32.40
C GLY A 25 -2.29 -41.85 -33.11
N ALA A 26 -1.26 -41.70 -32.30
CA ALA A 26 0.10 -42.05 -32.65
C ALA A 26 0.82 -42.53 -31.39
N SER A 27 1.28 -43.78 -31.41
CA SER A 27 2.16 -44.39 -30.42
C SER A 27 3.48 -43.63 -30.35
N GLY A 28 3.80 -43.03 -29.23
CA GLY A 28 5.06 -42.37 -28.94
C GLY A 28 5.43 -42.58 -27.49
N SER A 29 6.59 -43.13 -27.23
CA SER A 29 7.20 -43.50 -25.97
C SER A 29 6.93 -42.51 -24.83
N SER A 30 6.32 -43.02 -23.77
CA SER A 30 6.06 -42.28 -22.53
C SER A 30 7.37 -41.99 -21.80
N VAL A 31 7.94 -40.82 -22.02
CA VAL A 31 8.82 -40.19 -21.03
C VAL A 31 7.91 -39.67 -19.94
N VAL A 32 7.89 -40.38 -18.82
CA VAL A 32 7.20 -39.90 -17.59
C VAL A 32 7.95 -38.67 -17.09
N ARG A 33 7.47 -37.50 -17.50
CA ARG A 33 7.88 -36.23 -16.90
C ARG A 33 7.16 -36.13 -15.55
N PRO A 34 7.90 -36.00 -14.44
CA PRO A 34 7.24 -35.76 -13.14
C PRO A 34 6.38 -34.53 -13.25
N PRO A 35 5.18 -34.47 -12.60
CA PRO A 35 4.35 -33.29 -12.57
C PRO A 35 5.17 -32.16 -11.98
N VAL A 36 5.44 -31.13 -12.76
CA VAL A 36 5.90 -29.85 -12.26
C VAL A 36 4.69 -29.31 -11.50
N THR A 37 4.68 -29.47 -10.19
CA THR A 37 3.74 -28.77 -9.32
C THR A 37 4.17 -27.31 -9.44
N ASP A 38 3.47 -26.52 -10.24
CA ASP A 38 3.48 -25.08 -10.14
C ASP A 38 3.00 -24.76 -8.73
N ALA A 39 3.94 -24.68 -7.81
CA ALA A 39 3.74 -24.00 -6.55
C ALA A 39 3.61 -22.50 -6.90
N GLY A 40 2.44 -22.14 -7.43
CA GLY A 40 2.04 -20.75 -7.53
C GLY A 40 2.23 -20.17 -6.13
N SER A 41 3.17 -19.22 -6.01
CA SER A 41 3.37 -18.45 -4.80
C SER A 41 2.06 -17.69 -4.57
N GLN A 42 1.12 -18.32 -3.86
CA GLN A 42 -0.05 -17.60 -3.36
C GLN A 42 0.53 -16.62 -2.35
N ALA A 43 0.50 -15.34 -2.70
CA ALA A 43 0.74 -14.28 -1.74
C ALA A 43 -0.24 -14.54 -0.60
N THR A 44 0.28 -14.92 0.56
CA THR A 44 -0.54 -15.21 1.73
C THR A 44 -0.98 -13.86 2.28
N ASP A 45 -2.28 -13.59 2.23
CA ASP A 45 -2.84 -12.37 2.81
C ASP A 45 -2.40 -12.22 4.25
N VAL A 46 -1.98 -11.01 4.62
CA VAL A 46 -1.63 -10.68 6.00
C VAL A 46 -2.92 -10.69 6.82
N PRO A 47 -2.95 -11.32 8.02
CA PRO A 47 -4.17 -11.35 8.82
C PRO A 47 -4.69 -9.93 9.17
N GLU A 48 -6.01 -9.73 9.07
CA GLU A 48 -6.68 -8.49 9.49
C GLU A 48 -6.79 -8.44 11.03
N THR A 49 -5.65 -8.31 11.70
CA THR A 49 -5.56 -8.28 13.16
C THR A 49 -4.77 -7.06 13.64
N LEU A 50 -5.06 -6.61 14.86
CA LEU A 50 -4.31 -5.52 15.48
C LEU A 50 -2.81 -5.81 15.59
N ALA A 51 -2.44 -7.06 15.84
CA ALA A 51 -1.03 -7.46 15.92
C ALA A 51 -0.34 -7.30 14.56
N ALA A 52 -0.99 -7.74 13.47
CA ALA A 52 -0.46 -7.57 12.12
C ALA A 52 -0.38 -6.10 11.70
N ALA A 53 -1.41 -5.29 12.01
CA ALA A 53 -1.39 -3.85 11.77
C ALA A 53 -0.23 -3.16 12.50
N THR A 54 -0.02 -3.52 13.78
CA THR A 54 1.07 -2.99 14.61
C THR A 54 2.44 -3.35 14.03
N ALA A 55 2.62 -4.59 13.59
CA ALA A 55 3.86 -5.05 12.97
C ALA A 55 4.11 -4.35 11.62
N ALA A 56 3.09 -4.20 10.78
CA ALA A 56 3.18 -3.48 9.51
C ALA A 56 3.55 -2.00 9.73
N ALA A 57 2.92 -1.35 10.73
CA ALA A 57 3.24 0.02 11.08
C ALA A 57 4.71 0.17 11.51
N GLN A 58 5.21 -0.68 12.42
CA GLN A 58 6.60 -0.65 12.85
C GLN A 58 7.56 -0.86 11.68
N ALA A 59 7.29 -1.86 10.83
CA ALA A 59 8.11 -2.12 9.67
C ALA A 59 8.17 -0.93 8.70
N ASN A 60 7.05 -0.21 8.49
CA ASN A 60 7.03 0.97 7.64
C ASN A 60 7.78 2.16 8.26
N LEU A 61 7.70 2.34 9.59
CA LEU A 61 8.46 3.34 10.33
C LEU A 61 9.97 3.04 10.31
N ASP A 62 10.36 1.76 10.38
CA ASP A 62 11.75 1.34 10.27
C ASP A 62 12.32 1.64 8.89
N ARG A 63 11.56 1.38 7.80
CA ARG A 63 11.92 1.80 6.43
C ARG A 63 12.14 3.31 6.36
N PHE A 64 11.19 4.09 6.91
CA PHE A 64 11.31 5.54 6.92
C PHE A 64 12.57 6.02 7.63
N THR A 65 12.90 5.45 8.79
CA THR A 65 14.11 5.83 9.54
C THR A 65 15.40 5.37 8.88
N ALA A 66 15.34 4.30 8.08
CA ALA A 66 16.44 3.84 7.25
C ALA A 66 16.65 4.65 5.96
N GLY A 67 15.67 5.52 5.60
CA GLY A 67 15.68 6.26 4.32
C GLY A 67 15.19 5.45 3.13
N ASP A 68 14.59 4.29 3.36
CA ASP A 68 13.94 3.48 2.31
C ASP A 68 12.55 4.06 1.98
N PHE A 69 12.55 5.23 1.36
CA PHE A 69 11.29 5.92 1.00
C PHE A 69 10.51 5.21 -0.11
N ALA A 70 11.19 4.43 -0.96
CA ALA A 70 10.51 3.60 -1.95
C ALA A 70 9.68 2.51 -1.27
N GLY A 71 10.28 1.78 -0.32
CA GLY A 71 9.57 0.80 0.48
C GLY A 71 8.49 1.42 1.38
N VAL A 72 8.67 2.65 1.87
CA VAL A 72 7.60 3.38 2.57
C VAL A 72 6.41 3.58 1.65
N TRP A 73 6.61 4.09 0.42
CA TRP A 73 5.54 4.36 -0.54
C TRP A 73 4.75 3.08 -0.90
N GLU A 74 5.43 1.96 -1.06
CA GLU A 74 4.79 0.66 -1.35
C GLU A 74 3.80 0.20 -0.27
N HIS A 75 4.01 0.66 0.98
CA HIS A 75 3.19 0.33 2.14
C HIS A 75 2.32 1.51 2.62
N MET A 76 2.12 2.51 1.75
CA MET A 76 1.09 3.54 1.94
C MET A 76 -0.25 3.08 1.36
N GLU A 77 -1.35 3.66 1.84
CA GLU A 77 -2.69 3.44 1.29
C GLU A 77 -2.77 3.71 -0.22
N SER A 78 -3.78 3.13 -0.87
CA SER A 78 -3.97 3.23 -2.32
C SER A 78 -4.11 4.67 -2.81
N ASP A 79 -4.75 5.55 -2.05
CA ASP A 79 -4.93 6.96 -2.39
C ASP A 79 -3.61 7.72 -2.47
N VAL A 80 -2.67 7.42 -1.59
CA VAL A 80 -1.31 7.98 -1.68
C VAL A 80 -0.61 7.50 -2.95
N ARG A 81 -0.67 6.18 -3.22
CA ARG A 81 -0.02 5.59 -4.40
C ARG A 81 -0.64 6.09 -5.71
N ALA A 82 -1.93 6.44 -5.70
CA ALA A 82 -2.60 7.06 -6.86
C ALA A 82 -2.28 8.55 -6.99
N GLY A 83 -2.11 9.25 -5.87
CA GLY A 83 -1.94 10.72 -5.83
C GLY A 83 -0.52 11.21 -6.04
N ILE A 84 0.50 10.37 -5.83
CA ILE A 84 1.92 10.72 -6.05
C ILE A 84 2.68 9.50 -6.55
N THR A 85 3.51 9.66 -7.60
CA THR A 85 4.34 8.54 -8.07
C THR A 85 5.40 8.14 -7.04
N GLN A 86 5.83 6.88 -7.01
CA GLN A 86 6.91 6.42 -6.14
C GLN A 86 8.17 7.30 -6.29
N ARG A 87 8.54 7.61 -7.53
CA ARG A 87 9.71 8.44 -7.81
C ARG A 87 9.60 9.83 -7.20
N ASP A 88 8.43 10.47 -7.32
CA ASP A 88 8.22 11.83 -6.80
C ASP A 88 8.14 11.81 -5.27
N PHE A 89 7.54 10.77 -4.67
CA PHE A 89 7.53 10.55 -3.24
C PHE A 89 8.96 10.39 -2.67
N VAL A 90 9.79 9.55 -3.29
CA VAL A 90 11.20 9.38 -2.91
C VAL A 90 11.94 10.71 -3.01
N THR A 91 11.85 11.39 -4.16
CA THR A 91 12.52 12.68 -4.38
C THR A 91 12.08 13.74 -3.36
N PHE A 92 10.80 13.77 -3.00
CA PHE A 92 10.27 14.69 -1.99
C PHE A 92 10.91 14.45 -0.62
N TYR A 93 10.94 13.20 -0.16
CA TYR A 93 11.48 12.87 1.16
C TYR A 93 13.00 12.97 1.23
N GLU A 94 13.72 12.66 0.17
CA GLU A 94 15.17 12.87 0.07
C GLU A 94 15.52 14.37 0.13
N THR A 95 14.66 15.22 -0.46
CA THR A 95 14.89 16.67 -0.51
C THR A 95 14.50 17.37 0.79
N CYS A 96 13.33 17.02 1.35
CA CYS A 96 12.71 17.78 2.43
C CYS A 96 12.70 17.08 3.78
N LYS A 97 12.51 15.77 3.81
CA LYS A 97 12.30 15.00 5.06
C LYS A 97 13.45 14.01 5.26
N LYS A 98 14.49 14.44 5.94
CA LYS A 98 15.59 13.53 6.28
C LYS A 98 15.13 12.46 7.28
N PRO A 99 15.64 11.23 7.14
CA PRO A 99 15.44 10.20 8.15
C PRO A 99 15.81 10.73 9.53
N GLY A 100 14.93 10.50 10.50
CA GLY A 100 15.15 10.89 11.90
C GLY A 100 15.74 9.76 12.73
N GLY A 101 15.76 9.93 14.05
CA GLY A 101 16.07 8.86 14.97
C GLY A 101 14.98 7.78 14.98
N PRO A 102 15.21 6.65 15.67
CA PRO A 102 14.29 5.52 15.69
C PRO A 102 12.91 5.94 16.20
N ILE A 103 11.88 5.42 15.51
CA ILE A 103 10.48 5.61 15.86
C ILE A 103 9.95 4.27 16.38
N SER A 104 9.34 4.26 17.56
CA SER A 104 8.79 3.03 18.13
C SER A 104 7.28 3.11 18.30
N VAL A 105 6.58 2.07 17.89
CA VAL A 105 5.18 1.85 18.23
C VAL A 105 5.06 1.58 19.73
N ARG A 106 4.12 2.24 20.38
CA ARG A 106 3.89 2.16 21.85
C ARG A 106 2.57 1.51 22.20
N GLY A 107 1.64 1.48 21.27
CA GLY A 107 0.34 0.86 21.43
C GLY A 107 -0.46 1.00 20.15
N ALA A 108 -1.55 0.26 20.09
CA ALA A 108 -2.49 0.35 18.98
C ALA A 108 -3.90 -0.04 19.45
N ARG A 109 -4.93 0.41 18.73
CA ARG A 109 -6.32 -0.01 18.91
C ARG A 109 -7.01 -0.12 17.56
N LEU A 110 -8.02 -0.99 17.47
CA LEU A 110 -8.92 -1.01 16.32
C LEU A 110 -10.07 -0.01 16.58
N GLU A 111 -10.41 0.74 15.55
CA GLU A 111 -11.49 1.71 15.54
C GLU A 111 -12.12 1.74 14.16
N ALA A 112 -13.41 1.37 14.05
CA ALA A 112 -14.18 1.37 12.80
C ALA A 112 -13.53 0.58 11.62
N GLY A 113 -12.78 -0.49 11.90
CA GLY A 113 -12.10 -1.30 10.87
C GLY A 113 -10.67 -0.82 10.53
N GLU A 114 -10.24 0.29 11.12
CA GLU A 114 -8.88 0.81 10.99
C GLU A 114 -8.06 0.52 12.25
N ALA A 115 -6.75 0.48 12.15
CA ALA A 115 -5.88 0.40 13.31
C ALA A 115 -5.20 1.74 13.58
N ILE A 116 -5.52 2.34 14.70
CA ILE A 116 -4.86 3.56 15.18
C ILE A 116 -3.62 3.17 15.98
N VAL A 117 -2.46 3.47 15.45
CA VAL A 117 -1.15 3.15 16.03
C VAL A 117 -0.56 4.37 16.72
N LEU A 118 -0.21 4.24 17.98
CA LEU A 118 0.48 5.26 18.77
C LEU A 118 1.98 5.04 18.67
N MET A 119 2.72 6.10 18.37
CA MET A 119 4.18 6.06 18.25
C MET A 119 4.84 7.21 18.99
N LYS A 120 6.11 7.02 19.33
CA LYS A 120 6.92 8.06 19.96
C LYS A 120 8.06 8.46 19.02
N ILE A 121 8.15 9.76 18.71
CA ILE A 121 9.17 10.36 17.86
C ILE A 121 9.87 11.45 18.69
N GLN A 122 11.14 11.30 19.00
CA GLN A 122 11.92 12.28 19.76
C GLN A 122 11.23 12.77 21.05
N GLY A 123 10.54 11.85 21.75
CA GLY A 123 9.82 12.16 22.98
C GLY A 123 8.37 12.61 22.79
N VAL A 124 7.93 12.96 21.57
CA VAL A 124 6.57 13.40 21.26
C VAL A 124 5.73 12.21 20.84
N GLU A 125 4.53 12.10 21.39
CA GLU A 125 3.55 11.10 20.95
C GLU A 125 2.83 11.57 19.68
N LYS A 126 2.69 10.67 18.73
CA LYS A 126 1.97 10.84 17.47
C LYS A 126 1.11 9.61 17.22
N SER A 127 0.09 9.75 16.36
CA SER A 127 -0.68 8.62 15.86
C SER A 127 -0.55 8.49 14.35
N ARG A 128 -0.78 7.27 13.86
CA ARG A 128 -0.97 6.96 12.45
C ARG A 128 -2.12 5.97 12.32
N THR A 129 -2.86 6.11 11.24
CA THR A 129 -3.89 5.15 10.88
C THR A 129 -3.31 4.12 9.92
N MET A 130 -3.67 2.86 10.15
CA MET A 130 -3.42 1.75 9.23
C MET A 130 -4.76 1.29 8.68
N VAL A 131 -4.86 1.16 7.37
CA VAL A 131 -6.03 0.64 6.65
C VAL A 131 -5.71 -0.73 6.08
N TYR A 132 -6.70 -1.61 6.03
CA TYR A 132 -6.54 -2.94 5.45
C TYR A 132 -7.04 -2.93 4.01
N GLU A 133 -6.13 -3.06 3.05
CA GLU A 133 -6.39 -3.02 1.62
C GLU A 133 -5.65 -4.17 0.91
N ASP A 134 -6.32 -4.86 -0.01
CA ASP A 134 -5.72 -5.90 -0.85
C ASP A 134 -4.93 -6.97 -0.07
N GLY A 135 -5.46 -7.38 1.08
CA GLY A 135 -4.82 -8.39 1.93
C GLY A 135 -3.63 -7.88 2.75
N ASN A 136 -3.42 -6.56 2.87
CA ASN A 136 -2.30 -5.96 3.58
C ASN A 136 -2.71 -4.75 4.43
N TRP A 137 -1.96 -4.50 5.51
CA TRP A 137 -2.06 -3.28 6.28
C TRP A 137 -1.17 -2.18 5.70
N ASN A 138 -1.78 -1.10 5.21
CA ASN A 138 -1.12 0.05 4.63
C ASN A 138 -1.26 1.28 5.52
N MET A 139 -0.23 2.14 5.53
CA MET A 139 -0.24 3.36 6.33
C MET A 139 -0.97 4.47 5.60
N GLN A 140 -1.93 5.10 6.27
CA GLN A 140 -2.66 6.25 5.75
C GLN A 140 -1.78 7.51 5.76
N ALA A 141 -2.02 8.40 4.80
CA ALA A 141 -1.44 9.73 4.81
C ALA A 141 -1.86 10.52 6.05
N THR A 142 -1.05 11.49 6.45
CA THR A 142 -1.54 12.54 7.36
C THR A 142 -2.48 13.47 6.60
N ASP A 143 -3.44 14.10 7.30
CA ASP A 143 -4.39 15.04 6.70
C ASP A 143 -3.67 16.13 5.88
N ASP A 144 -2.57 16.68 6.42
CA ASP A 144 -1.76 17.70 5.74
C ASP A 144 -1.10 17.18 4.44
N PHE A 145 -0.72 15.90 4.40
CA PHE A 145 -0.14 15.31 3.20
C PHE A 145 -1.23 14.90 2.21
N ALA A 146 -2.33 14.33 2.70
CA ALA A 146 -3.48 13.94 1.89
C ALA A 146 -4.08 15.15 1.14
N ALA A 147 -4.19 16.30 1.79
CA ALA A 147 -4.70 17.53 1.18
C ALA A 147 -3.83 18.06 0.01
N ARG A 148 -2.61 17.54 -0.13
CA ARG A 148 -1.64 17.96 -1.15
C ARG A 148 -1.36 16.89 -2.21
N LEU A 149 -2.01 15.73 -2.13
CA LEU A 149 -1.91 14.70 -3.15
C LEU A 149 -2.37 15.23 -4.51
N GLY A 150 -1.67 14.84 -5.57
CA GLY A 150 -1.91 15.32 -6.93
C GLY A 150 -1.25 16.67 -7.27
N GLN A 151 -0.63 17.36 -6.31
CA GLN A 151 0.15 18.57 -6.61
C GLN A 151 1.47 18.20 -7.31
N PRO A 152 1.96 19.06 -8.24
CA PRO A 152 3.27 18.86 -8.84
C PRO A 152 4.40 18.89 -7.81
N LEU A 153 5.36 17.96 -7.92
CA LEU A 153 6.49 17.85 -7.00
C LEU A 153 7.25 19.17 -6.74
N PRO A 154 7.54 20.03 -7.76
CA PRO A 154 8.20 21.31 -7.50
C PRO A 154 7.41 22.24 -6.58
N GLN A 155 6.07 22.21 -6.66
CA GLN A 155 5.21 22.99 -5.77
C GLN A 155 5.27 22.46 -4.34
N LEU A 156 5.16 21.15 -4.14
CA LEU A 156 5.30 20.52 -2.82
C LEU A 156 6.62 20.90 -2.15
N ILE A 157 7.73 20.82 -2.89
CA ILE A 157 9.06 21.18 -2.38
C ILE A 157 9.14 22.67 -2.04
N ALA A 158 8.55 23.56 -2.88
CA ALA A 158 8.55 24.98 -2.61
C ALA A 158 7.76 25.34 -1.35
N GLU A 159 6.60 24.73 -1.14
CA GLU A 159 5.77 24.93 0.06
C GLU A 159 6.49 24.45 1.33
N GLU A 160 7.09 23.26 1.32
CA GLU A 160 7.86 22.72 2.45
C GLU A 160 9.11 23.56 2.73
N THR A 161 9.75 24.09 1.68
CA THR A 161 10.91 25.01 1.83
C THR A 161 10.49 26.31 2.48
N ALA A 162 9.35 26.89 2.06
CA ALA A 162 8.80 28.11 2.67
C ALA A 162 8.40 27.88 4.15
N ALA A 163 7.96 26.67 4.49
CA ALA A 163 7.67 26.27 5.88
C ALA A 163 8.93 25.94 6.71
N GLY A 164 10.13 25.99 6.12
CA GLY A 164 11.40 25.68 6.81
C GLY A 164 11.62 24.18 7.07
N LEU A 165 10.89 23.31 6.40
CA LEU A 165 10.92 21.86 6.59
C LEU A 165 11.88 21.14 5.64
N CYS A 166 12.26 21.77 4.52
CA CYS A 166 13.34 21.30 3.66
C CYS A 166 14.66 21.90 4.12
N THR A 167 15.64 21.07 4.44
CA THR A 167 17.01 21.54 4.68
C THR A 167 17.76 21.60 3.36
N ARG A 168 18.27 22.77 3.01
CA ARG A 168 19.17 22.97 1.87
C ARG A 168 20.56 22.39 2.19
#